data_f516165ee49e4025447c1c381b2c7d90
#
_entry.id   f516165ee49e4025447c1c381b2c7d90
#
_cell.length_a   1.000
_cell.length_b   1.000
_cell.length_c   1.000
_cell.angle_alpha   90.00
_cell.angle_beta   90.00
_cell.angle_gamma   90.00
#
_symmetry.space_group_name_H-M   'P 1'
#
loop_
_entity.id
_entity.type
_entity.pdbx_description
1 polymer ?
#
loop_
_entity_poly.entity_id
_entity_poly.type
_entity_poly.pdbx_seq_one_letter_code
_entity_poly.pdbx_strand_id
1 'polypeptide(L)'
;KATEALVADLAQSMPPLAGVLHAAAQFDDRLLLNLDAASMDAVLRTKLVGAWNLHEATLGQPLTHFVLYSSVTTAIGNPGQANYVAANMGLEGLAAQRRSMGLPATCIGWGPIADAGYLTRNEAVKDALAQRLGKAPLAAESALDQLQSIWAEDAGHVTPANFDWPVLARLLPSAAKGSRFAQLNWRYQDANAAHDG
;
A
#
# COMPACT_ATOMS: atom_id res chain seq x y z
N LYS A 1 -7.59 22.48 -7.28
CA LYS A 1 -8.79 23.15 -7.86
C LYS A 1 -10.00 22.21 -7.98
N ALA A 2 -9.95 21.11 -8.74
CA ALA A 2 -11.11 20.21 -8.88
C ALA A 2 -11.48 19.54 -7.56
N THR A 3 -10.49 19.02 -6.81
CA THR A 3 -10.70 18.40 -5.49
C THR A 3 -11.22 19.40 -4.45
N GLU A 4 -10.70 20.61 -4.43
CA GLU A 4 -11.18 21.69 -3.56
C GLU A 4 -12.63 22.05 -3.86
N ALA A 5 -12.98 22.17 -5.14
CA ALA A 5 -14.37 22.45 -5.55
C ALA A 5 -15.31 21.32 -5.13
N LEU A 6 -14.89 20.06 -5.29
CA LEU A 6 -15.68 18.91 -4.84
C LEU A 6 -15.90 18.92 -3.31
N VAL A 7 -14.84 19.15 -2.53
CA VAL A 7 -14.97 19.22 -1.06
C VAL A 7 -15.85 20.37 -0.62
N ALA A 8 -15.75 21.53 -1.30
CA ALA A 8 -16.61 22.68 -1.02
C ALA A 8 -18.10 22.41 -1.37
N ASP A 9 -18.37 21.71 -2.46
CA ASP A 9 -19.73 21.31 -2.87
C ASP A 9 -20.32 20.30 -1.86
N LEU A 10 -19.54 19.29 -1.46
CA LEU A 10 -19.94 18.33 -0.43
C LEU A 10 -20.28 19.02 0.90
N ALA A 11 -19.49 20.01 1.29
CA ALA A 11 -19.72 20.75 2.53
C ALA A 11 -21.04 21.55 2.52
N GLN A 12 -21.57 21.89 1.34
CA GLN A 12 -22.85 22.61 1.19
C GLN A 12 -24.04 21.67 1.04
N SER A 13 -23.85 20.50 0.47
CA SER A 13 -24.95 19.60 0.06
C SER A 13 -25.11 18.37 0.96
N MET A 14 -24.12 18.06 1.81
CA MET A 14 -24.09 16.84 2.63
C MET A 14 -23.70 17.14 4.10
N PRO A 15 -23.94 16.19 5.02
CA PRO A 15 -23.37 16.27 6.36
C PRO A 15 -21.83 16.44 6.32
N PRO A 16 -21.22 16.95 7.40
CA PRO A 16 -19.77 17.15 7.46
C PRO A 16 -18.99 15.91 7.02
N LEU A 17 -17.97 16.11 6.20
CA LEU A 17 -17.12 15.04 5.71
C LEU A 17 -16.36 14.41 6.89
N ALA A 18 -16.65 13.14 7.19
CA ALA A 18 -16.07 12.42 8.31
C ALA A 18 -14.76 11.69 7.94
N GLY A 19 -14.59 11.32 6.68
CA GLY A 19 -13.39 10.57 6.28
C GLY A 19 -13.09 10.61 4.79
N VAL A 20 -11.85 10.28 4.47
CA VAL A 20 -11.32 10.11 3.11
C VAL A 20 -10.69 8.74 3.00
N LEU A 21 -11.06 7.98 1.95
CA LEU A 21 -10.40 6.74 1.58
C LEU A 21 -9.81 6.90 0.17
N HIS A 22 -8.50 6.95 0.06
CA HIS A 22 -7.80 7.09 -1.21
C HIS A 22 -7.25 5.75 -1.68
N ALA A 23 -8.00 5.09 -2.57
CA ALA A 23 -7.66 3.81 -3.17
C ALA A 23 -7.36 3.90 -4.68
N ALA A 24 -7.22 5.12 -5.22
CA ALA A 24 -6.91 5.31 -6.63
C ALA A 24 -5.52 4.77 -6.97
N ALA A 25 -5.42 4.07 -8.11
CA ALA A 25 -4.17 3.53 -8.61
C ALA A 25 -4.13 3.55 -10.13
N GLN A 26 -2.94 3.78 -10.66
CA GLN A 26 -2.58 3.57 -12.05
C GLN A 26 -1.30 2.76 -12.09
N PHE A 27 -1.20 1.84 -13.05
CA PHE A 27 -0.04 1.00 -13.26
C PHE A 27 0.57 1.33 -14.63
N ASP A 28 1.88 1.48 -14.66
CA ASP A 28 2.71 1.57 -15.87
C ASP A 28 4.03 0.87 -15.55
N ASP A 29 3.97 -0.47 -15.54
CA ASP A 29 5.05 -1.35 -15.11
C ASP A 29 6.15 -1.38 -16.19
N ARG A 30 7.36 -0.94 -15.83
CA ARG A 30 8.53 -0.92 -16.70
C ARG A 30 9.80 -1.23 -15.92
N LEU A 31 10.74 -1.92 -16.56
CA LEU A 31 12.09 -2.04 -16.00
C LEU A 31 12.70 -0.66 -15.81
N LEU A 32 13.52 -0.48 -14.78
CA LEU A 32 14.13 0.81 -14.44
C LEU A 32 14.86 1.46 -15.61
N LEU A 33 15.50 0.66 -16.48
CA LEU A 33 16.20 1.14 -17.69
C LEU A 33 15.25 1.72 -18.75
N ASN A 34 13.97 1.36 -18.71
CA ASN A 34 12.95 1.79 -19.65
C ASN A 34 11.96 2.79 -19.02
N LEU A 35 12.19 3.18 -17.78
CA LEU A 35 11.35 4.12 -17.08
C LEU A 35 11.68 5.54 -17.53
N ASP A 36 10.67 6.25 -18.02
CA ASP A 36 10.77 7.65 -18.43
C ASP A 36 9.95 8.57 -17.51
N ALA A 37 10.08 9.88 -17.71
CA ALA A 37 9.37 10.87 -16.92
C ALA A 37 7.85 10.77 -17.08
N ALA A 38 7.35 10.40 -18.26
CA ALA A 38 5.91 10.26 -18.51
C ALA A 38 5.32 9.09 -17.74
N SER A 39 6.01 7.94 -17.72
CA SER A 39 5.62 6.76 -16.93
C SER A 39 5.64 7.03 -15.44
N MET A 40 6.64 7.77 -14.97
CA MET A 40 6.73 8.18 -13.57
C MET A 40 5.57 9.12 -13.21
N ASP A 41 5.35 10.17 -14.01
CA ASP A 41 4.30 11.18 -13.79
C ASP A 41 2.89 10.56 -13.78
N ALA A 42 2.60 9.64 -14.69
CA ALA A 42 1.29 8.98 -14.79
C ALA A 42 0.90 8.27 -13.48
N VAL A 43 1.83 7.53 -12.88
CA VAL A 43 1.60 6.80 -11.63
C VAL A 43 1.57 7.73 -10.42
N LEU A 44 2.53 8.68 -10.35
CA LEU A 44 2.61 9.64 -9.26
C LEU A 44 1.39 10.57 -9.20
N ARG A 45 0.90 11.04 -10.34
CA ARG A 45 -0.29 11.92 -10.39
C ARG A 45 -1.50 11.26 -9.77
N THR A 46 -1.77 10.03 -10.13
CA THR A 46 -2.97 9.32 -9.65
C THR A 46 -2.88 9.03 -8.16
N LYS A 47 -1.75 8.53 -7.69
CA LYS A 47 -1.59 8.11 -6.30
C LYS A 47 -1.16 9.27 -5.40
N LEU A 48 0.01 9.82 -5.61
CA LEU A 48 0.60 10.76 -4.68
C LEU A 48 0.01 12.16 -4.81
N VAL A 49 -0.06 12.72 -6.04
CA VAL A 49 -0.63 14.06 -6.24
C VAL A 49 -2.13 14.06 -5.93
N GLY A 50 -2.84 12.98 -6.25
CA GLY A 50 -4.24 12.79 -5.86
C GLY A 50 -4.44 12.83 -4.34
N ALA A 51 -3.62 12.09 -3.59
CA ALA A 51 -3.64 12.09 -2.13
C ALA A 51 -3.27 13.45 -1.53
N TRP A 52 -2.28 14.11 -2.11
CA TRP A 52 -1.87 15.46 -1.69
C TRP A 52 -2.99 16.49 -1.87
N ASN A 53 -3.65 16.48 -3.02
CA ASN A 53 -4.80 17.35 -3.28
C ASN A 53 -5.95 17.10 -2.30
N LEU A 54 -6.20 15.84 -1.92
CA LEU A 54 -7.18 15.49 -0.88
C LEU A 54 -6.74 16.00 0.48
N HIS A 55 -5.46 15.87 0.82
CA HIS A 55 -4.90 16.40 2.06
C HIS A 55 -5.15 17.92 2.17
N GLU A 56 -4.72 18.69 1.18
CA GLU A 56 -4.87 20.15 1.18
C GLU A 56 -6.35 20.59 1.21
N ALA A 57 -7.18 19.96 0.40
CA ALA A 57 -8.60 20.30 0.33
C ALA A 57 -9.37 19.98 1.63
N THR A 58 -8.83 19.12 2.49
CA THR A 58 -9.49 18.67 3.73
C THR A 58 -8.80 19.13 5.02
N LEU A 59 -7.80 20.02 4.96
CA LEU A 59 -7.11 20.53 6.15
C LEU A 59 -8.05 21.18 7.17
N GLY A 60 -9.10 21.86 6.72
CA GLY A 60 -10.10 22.52 7.57
C GLY A 60 -11.33 21.67 7.90
N GLN A 61 -11.37 20.39 7.48
CA GLN A 61 -12.50 19.51 7.71
C GLN A 61 -12.32 18.70 9.01
N PRO A 62 -13.39 18.42 9.76
CA PRO A 62 -13.32 17.64 11.00
C PRO A 62 -13.24 16.13 10.71
N LEU A 63 -12.22 15.72 9.94
CA LEU A 63 -12.06 14.32 9.59
C LEU A 63 -11.71 13.47 10.81
N THR A 64 -12.34 12.31 10.92
CA THR A 64 -11.97 11.24 11.85
C THR A 64 -11.02 10.23 11.18
N HIS A 65 -11.09 10.11 9.85
CA HIS A 65 -10.28 9.13 9.11
C HIS A 65 -9.69 9.76 7.84
N PHE A 66 -8.42 9.43 7.57
CA PHE A 66 -7.77 9.71 6.28
C PHE A 66 -6.93 8.48 5.92
N VAL A 67 -7.48 7.62 5.05
CA VAL A 67 -6.93 6.31 4.76
C VAL A 67 -6.29 6.31 3.38
N LEU A 68 -5.02 5.91 3.32
CA LEU A 68 -4.21 5.81 2.10
C LEU A 68 -3.90 4.35 1.81
N TYR A 69 -4.27 3.90 0.60
CA TYR A 69 -4.02 2.55 0.12
C TYR A 69 -2.64 2.49 -0.55
N SER A 70 -1.63 2.14 0.21
CA SER A 70 -0.27 1.82 -0.23
C SER A 70 -0.18 0.35 -0.69
N SER A 71 1.02 -0.18 -0.77
CA SER A 71 1.29 -1.55 -1.23
C SER A 71 2.43 -2.18 -0.43
N VAL A 72 2.33 -3.47 -0.22
CA VAL A 72 3.42 -4.30 0.32
C VAL A 72 4.73 -4.17 -0.47
N THR A 73 4.66 -3.72 -1.71
CA THR A 73 5.86 -3.51 -2.55
C THR A 73 6.80 -2.44 -2.00
N THR A 74 6.34 -1.55 -1.13
CA THR A 74 7.22 -0.61 -0.40
C THR A 74 8.13 -1.32 0.59
N ALA A 75 7.67 -2.45 1.14
CA ALA A 75 8.41 -3.25 2.10
C ALA A 75 9.42 -4.21 1.44
N ILE A 76 9.03 -4.85 0.32
CA ILE A 76 9.80 -5.94 -0.29
C ILE A 76 10.41 -5.59 -1.66
N GLY A 77 10.01 -4.46 -2.25
CA GLY A 77 10.30 -4.14 -3.64
C GLY A 77 9.45 -4.94 -4.63
N ASN A 78 9.38 -4.48 -5.88
CA ASN A 78 8.83 -5.27 -6.99
C ASN A 78 9.53 -4.90 -8.30
N PRO A 79 10.30 -5.81 -8.93
CA PRO A 79 10.91 -5.55 -10.23
C PRO A 79 9.89 -5.08 -11.26
N GLY A 80 10.22 -4.03 -12.01
CA GLY A 80 9.32 -3.41 -12.99
C GLY A 80 8.36 -2.37 -12.42
N GLN A 81 8.32 -2.14 -11.10
CA GLN A 81 7.38 -1.23 -10.44
C GLN A 81 8.05 -0.10 -9.65
N ALA A 82 9.20 0.39 -10.07
CA ALA A 82 9.91 1.45 -9.35
C ALA A 82 9.07 2.72 -9.17
N ASN A 83 8.32 3.14 -10.20
CA ASN A 83 7.37 4.26 -10.16
C ASN A 83 6.22 4.00 -9.17
N TYR A 84 5.65 2.79 -9.18
CA TYR A 84 4.57 2.40 -8.28
C TYR A 84 5.04 2.33 -6.82
N VAL A 85 6.22 1.77 -6.58
CA VAL A 85 6.85 1.75 -5.24
C VAL A 85 7.08 3.18 -4.74
N ALA A 86 7.66 4.05 -5.59
CA ALA A 86 7.91 5.45 -5.23
C ALA A 86 6.62 6.20 -4.88
N ALA A 87 5.54 6.02 -5.67
CA ALA A 87 4.25 6.63 -5.38
C ALA A 87 3.67 6.16 -4.04
N ASN A 88 3.75 4.87 -3.74
CA ASN A 88 3.26 4.29 -2.48
C ASN A 88 4.10 4.75 -1.28
N MET A 89 5.43 4.83 -1.39
CA MET A 89 6.28 5.41 -0.35
C MET A 89 5.93 6.89 -0.08
N GLY A 90 5.56 7.64 -1.12
CA GLY A 90 5.05 9.00 -0.98
C GLY A 90 3.76 9.07 -0.16
N LEU A 91 2.85 8.10 -0.30
CA LEU A 91 1.64 7.99 0.55
C LEU A 91 1.99 7.73 2.02
N GLU A 92 2.97 6.87 2.28
CA GLU A 92 3.46 6.60 3.64
C GLU A 92 4.06 7.87 4.28
N GLY A 93 4.84 8.63 3.49
CA GLY A 93 5.36 9.93 3.90
C GLY A 93 4.27 10.95 4.21
N LEU A 94 3.24 11.04 3.37
CA LEU A 94 2.09 11.92 3.60
C LEU A 94 1.31 11.53 4.87
N ALA A 95 1.12 10.23 5.12
CA ALA A 95 0.48 9.78 6.35
C ALA A 95 1.29 10.18 7.59
N ALA A 96 2.60 9.98 7.56
CA ALA A 96 3.49 10.38 8.65
C ALA A 96 3.46 11.90 8.88
N GLN A 97 3.45 12.70 7.81
CA GLN A 97 3.34 14.16 7.89
C GLN A 97 2.01 14.58 8.51
N ARG A 98 0.87 14.02 8.08
CA ARG A 98 -0.43 14.34 8.67
C ARG A 98 -0.44 14.04 10.17
N ARG A 99 0.05 12.89 10.58
CA ARG A 99 0.13 12.51 12.00
C ARG A 99 1.03 13.45 12.81
N SER A 100 2.14 13.91 12.25
CA SER A 100 3.01 14.92 12.90
C SER A 100 2.32 16.29 13.09
N MET A 101 1.30 16.57 12.26
CA MET A 101 0.45 17.76 12.39
C MET A 101 -0.75 17.54 13.34
N GLY A 102 -0.87 16.39 13.99
CA GLY A 102 -2.03 16.04 14.82
C GLY A 102 -3.30 15.70 14.01
N LEU A 103 -3.17 15.45 12.71
CA LEU A 103 -4.29 15.10 11.83
C LEU A 103 -4.42 13.58 11.69
N PRO A 104 -5.64 13.03 11.56
CA PRO A 104 -5.82 11.60 11.35
C PRO A 104 -5.19 11.16 10.05
N ALA A 105 -4.47 10.03 10.08
CA ALA A 105 -3.99 9.35 8.88
C ALA A 105 -3.60 7.90 9.19
N THR A 106 -4.05 6.99 8.33
CA THR A 106 -3.64 5.59 8.31
C THR A 106 -3.19 5.24 6.90
N CYS A 107 -1.98 4.70 6.76
CA CYS A 107 -1.48 4.19 5.48
C CYS A 107 -1.40 2.66 5.53
N ILE A 108 -2.02 1.99 4.57
CA ILE A 108 -2.10 0.53 4.57
C ILE A 108 -1.37 -0.01 3.35
N GLY A 109 -0.25 -0.69 3.59
CA GLY A 109 0.56 -1.37 2.58
C GLY A 109 -0.02 -2.74 2.21
N TRP A 110 -1.13 -2.74 1.47
CA TRP A 110 -1.84 -3.97 1.15
C TRP A 110 -0.98 -4.98 0.39
N GLY A 111 -1.06 -6.24 0.83
CA GLY A 111 -0.73 -7.39 0.01
C GLY A 111 -1.69 -7.55 -1.17
N PRO A 112 -1.44 -8.50 -2.09
CA PRO A 112 -2.38 -8.78 -3.18
C PRO A 112 -3.75 -9.19 -2.64
N ILE A 113 -4.83 -8.60 -3.20
CA ILE A 113 -6.23 -8.96 -2.90
C ILE A 113 -6.79 -9.72 -4.09
N ALA A 114 -7.24 -10.97 -3.87
CA ALA A 114 -7.55 -11.94 -4.93
C ALA A 114 -8.80 -11.61 -5.74
N ASP A 115 -9.83 -11.14 -5.06
CA ASP A 115 -11.21 -11.07 -5.51
C ASP A 115 -11.78 -9.64 -5.59
N ALA A 116 -10.88 -8.64 -5.54
CA ALA A 116 -11.24 -7.25 -5.72
C ALA A 116 -10.19 -6.47 -6.54
N GLY A 117 -10.64 -5.44 -7.23
CA GLY A 117 -9.79 -4.48 -7.91
C GLY A 117 -9.04 -5.03 -9.13
N TYR A 118 -7.73 -4.76 -9.20
CA TYR A 118 -6.90 -5.05 -10.37
C TYR A 118 -6.76 -6.54 -10.68
N LEU A 119 -6.60 -7.37 -9.66
CA LEU A 119 -6.31 -8.80 -9.83
C LEU A 119 -7.51 -9.61 -10.31
N THR A 120 -8.75 -9.16 -10.09
CA THR A 120 -9.95 -9.83 -10.64
C THR A 120 -10.00 -9.81 -12.16
N ARG A 121 -9.32 -8.86 -12.78
CA ARG A 121 -9.25 -8.69 -14.25
C ARG A 121 -7.93 -9.18 -14.85
N ASN A 122 -7.01 -9.70 -14.02
CA ASN A 122 -5.66 -10.08 -14.41
C ASN A 122 -5.22 -11.35 -13.70
N GLU A 123 -5.86 -12.48 -14.01
CA GLU A 123 -5.59 -13.78 -13.35
C GLU A 123 -4.13 -14.24 -13.46
N ALA A 124 -3.51 -14.05 -14.62
CA ALA A 124 -2.10 -14.40 -14.80
C ALA A 124 -1.17 -13.62 -13.85
N VAL A 125 -1.50 -12.36 -13.55
CA VAL A 125 -0.76 -11.54 -12.57
C VAL A 125 -1.02 -12.06 -11.15
N LYS A 126 -2.27 -12.44 -10.86
CA LYS A 126 -2.64 -13.01 -9.56
C LYS A 126 -1.87 -14.30 -9.28
N ASP A 127 -1.81 -15.21 -10.24
CA ASP A 127 -1.10 -16.49 -10.12
C ASP A 127 0.42 -16.28 -9.98
N ALA A 128 1.00 -15.38 -10.76
CA ALA A 128 2.41 -15.04 -10.64
C ALA A 128 2.76 -14.45 -9.26
N LEU A 129 1.88 -13.62 -8.71
CA LEU A 129 2.05 -13.07 -7.36
C LEU A 129 1.91 -14.16 -6.28
N ALA A 130 0.93 -15.06 -6.40
CA ALA A 130 0.76 -16.17 -5.47
C ALA A 130 1.99 -17.09 -5.45
N GLN A 131 2.53 -17.43 -6.61
CA GLN A 131 3.79 -18.20 -6.72
C GLN A 131 4.96 -17.46 -6.11
N ARG A 132 5.07 -16.15 -6.34
CA ARG A 132 6.16 -15.31 -5.87
C ARG A 132 6.14 -15.12 -4.35
N LEU A 133 4.98 -14.98 -3.77
CA LEU A 133 4.81 -14.81 -2.33
C LEU A 133 4.70 -16.14 -1.57
N GLY A 134 4.53 -17.26 -2.29
CA GLY A 134 4.36 -18.60 -1.75
C GLY A 134 3.04 -18.81 -1.01
N LYS A 135 2.16 -17.83 -1.04
CA LYS A 135 0.85 -17.83 -0.37
C LYS A 135 -0.22 -17.26 -1.29
N ALA A 136 -1.44 -17.71 -1.10
CA ALA A 136 -2.58 -17.12 -1.77
C ALA A 136 -2.75 -15.64 -1.39
N PRO A 137 -3.17 -14.78 -2.34
CA PRO A 137 -3.59 -13.42 -2.05
C PRO A 137 -4.67 -13.36 -0.96
N LEU A 138 -4.81 -12.20 -0.31
CA LEU A 138 -5.87 -11.97 0.67
C LEU A 138 -7.24 -11.99 -0.02
N ALA A 139 -8.25 -12.56 0.64
CA ALA A 139 -9.64 -12.33 0.26
C ALA A 139 -10.06 -10.90 0.64
N ALA A 140 -10.93 -10.27 -0.15
CA ALA A 140 -11.42 -8.91 0.12
C ALA A 140 -12.13 -8.81 1.47
N GLU A 141 -12.90 -9.83 1.84
CA GLU A 141 -13.56 -9.91 3.15
C GLU A 141 -12.54 -9.85 4.29
N SER A 142 -11.48 -10.68 4.22
CA SER A 142 -10.39 -10.66 5.21
C SER A 142 -9.65 -9.32 5.24
N ALA A 143 -9.52 -8.64 4.10
CA ALA A 143 -8.92 -7.31 4.04
C ALA A 143 -9.80 -6.26 4.73
N LEU A 144 -11.13 -6.35 4.59
CA LEU A 144 -12.07 -5.47 5.28
C LEU A 144 -12.09 -5.70 6.80
N ASP A 145 -12.02 -6.95 7.25
CA ASP A 145 -11.89 -7.28 8.68
C ASP A 145 -10.61 -6.71 9.27
N GLN A 146 -9.50 -6.83 8.54
CA GLN A 146 -8.23 -6.23 8.95
C GLN A 146 -8.29 -4.70 8.97
N LEU A 147 -8.96 -4.08 7.99
CA LEU A 147 -9.16 -2.63 7.97
C LEU A 147 -9.88 -2.14 9.23
N GLN A 148 -10.92 -2.85 9.67
CA GLN A 148 -11.65 -2.52 10.89
C GLN A 148 -10.74 -2.60 12.13
N SER A 149 -9.91 -3.62 12.23
CA SER A 149 -8.94 -3.78 13.32
C SER A 149 -7.89 -2.68 13.31
N ILE A 150 -7.34 -2.35 12.14
CA ILE A 150 -6.34 -1.29 11.95
C ILE A 150 -6.91 0.08 12.39
N TRP A 151 -8.18 0.36 12.11
CA TRP A 151 -8.82 1.58 12.54
C TRP A 151 -9.00 1.65 14.06
N ALA A 152 -9.38 0.53 14.69
CA ALA A 152 -9.56 0.47 16.13
C ALA A 152 -8.23 0.68 16.89
N GLU A 153 -7.09 0.31 16.30
CA GLU A 153 -5.77 0.44 16.88
C GLU A 153 -5.10 1.80 16.63
N ASP A 154 -5.71 2.68 15.83
CA ASP A 154 -5.11 3.95 15.35
C ASP A 154 -3.69 3.79 14.81
N ALA A 155 -3.44 2.70 14.10
CA ALA A 155 -2.14 2.41 13.54
C ALA A 155 -1.80 3.40 12.40
N GLY A 156 -0.64 4.04 12.46
CA GLY A 156 -0.22 5.02 11.46
C GLY A 156 0.16 4.41 10.11
N HIS A 157 0.89 3.28 10.13
CA HIS A 157 1.25 2.49 8.96
C HIS A 157 1.28 1.01 9.29
N VAL A 158 0.58 0.21 8.49
CA VAL A 158 0.51 -1.25 8.61
C VAL A 158 0.61 -1.89 7.23
N THR A 159 1.22 -3.07 7.18
CA THR A 159 1.37 -3.83 5.92
C THR A 159 0.77 -5.23 6.07
N PRO A 160 -0.55 -5.38 5.91
CA PRO A 160 -1.20 -6.68 5.95
C PRO A 160 -0.91 -7.46 4.66
N ALA A 161 -0.20 -8.57 4.78
CA ALA A 161 0.14 -9.43 3.66
C ALA A 161 0.43 -10.86 4.12
N ASN A 162 0.09 -11.83 3.27
CA ASN A 162 0.46 -13.22 3.45
C ASN A 162 1.78 -13.51 2.75
N PHE A 163 2.79 -13.95 3.53
CA PHE A 163 4.08 -14.37 2.99
C PHE A 163 4.42 -15.81 3.42
N ASP A 164 4.99 -16.56 2.49
CA ASP A 164 5.85 -17.68 2.82
C ASP A 164 7.30 -17.17 2.86
N TRP A 165 7.85 -17.03 4.06
CA TRP A 165 9.19 -16.44 4.24
C TRP A 165 10.30 -17.23 3.56
N PRO A 166 10.32 -18.57 3.57
CA PRO A 166 11.23 -19.39 2.79
C PRO A 166 11.16 -19.11 1.28
N VAL A 167 9.96 -18.96 0.73
CA VAL A 167 9.78 -18.65 -0.69
C VAL A 167 10.26 -17.24 -0.99
N LEU A 168 9.89 -16.26 -0.17
CA LEU A 168 10.31 -14.87 -0.33
C LEU A 168 11.84 -14.73 -0.26
N ALA A 169 12.49 -15.41 0.69
CA ALA A 169 13.93 -15.37 0.85
C ALA A 169 14.68 -15.90 -0.37
N ARG A 170 14.14 -16.91 -1.07
CA ARG A 170 14.73 -17.45 -2.31
C ARG A 170 14.53 -16.51 -3.50
N LEU A 171 13.36 -15.90 -3.62
CA LEU A 171 13.00 -15.08 -4.80
C LEU A 171 13.45 -13.62 -4.67
N LEU A 172 13.50 -13.09 -3.46
CA LEU A 172 13.91 -11.71 -3.14
C LEU A 172 14.95 -11.70 -2.01
N PRO A 173 16.17 -12.23 -2.23
CA PRO A 173 17.17 -12.37 -1.17
C PRO A 173 17.58 -11.03 -0.52
N SER A 174 17.59 -9.94 -1.31
CA SER A 174 17.90 -8.60 -0.81
C SER A 174 16.86 -8.06 0.16
N ALA A 175 15.58 -8.32 -0.08
CA ALA A 175 14.50 -7.97 0.83
C ALA A 175 14.55 -8.83 2.10
N ALA A 176 14.69 -10.15 1.94
CA ALA A 176 14.69 -11.09 3.07
C ALA A 176 15.90 -10.90 4.01
N LYS A 177 17.07 -10.51 3.47
CA LYS A 177 18.29 -10.25 4.25
C LYS A 177 18.37 -8.84 4.81
N GLY A 178 17.45 -7.96 4.43
CA GLY A 178 17.42 -6.59 4.91
C GLY A 178 17.10 -6.49 6.41
N SER A 179 17.59 -5.42 7.05
CA SER A 179 17.36 -5.17 8.48
C SER A 179 15.86 -5.04 8.82
N ARG A 180 15.03 -4.64 7.86
CA ARG A 180 13.58 -4.50 8.02
C ARG A 180 12.91 -5.79 8.50
N PHE A 181 13.40 -6.95 8.07
CA PHE A 181 12.86 -8.27 8.40
C PHE A 181 13.72 -9.08 9.36
N ALA A 182 14.75 -8.48 9.94
CA ALA A 182 15.71 -9.18 10.80
C ALA A 182 15.05 -9.92 11.98
N GLN A 183 13.97 -9.36 12.54
CA GLN A 183 13.24 -10.02 13.64
C GLN A 183 12.38 -11.20 13.19
N LEU A 184 12.10 -11.31 11.88
CA LEU A 184 11.29 -12.40 11.31
C LEU A 184 12.14 -13.53 10.74
N ASN A 185 13.42 -13.30 10.48
CA ASN A 185 14.36 -14.28 9.92
C ASN A 185 14.71 -15.43 10.86
N TRP A 186 14.50 -15.30 12.18
CA TRP A 186 14.77 -16.39 13.15
C TRP A 186 13.93 -17.64 12.82
N ARG A 187 12.70 -17.49 12.37
CA ARG A 187 11.82 -18.61 11.97
C ARG A 187 12.31 -19.36 10.73
N TYR A 188 13.11 -18.71 9.89
CA TYR A 188 13.71 -19.32 8.71
C TYR A 188 14.99 -20.09 9.06
N GLN A 189 15.79 -19.58 9.98
CA GLN A 189 17.03 -20.23 10.42
C GLN A 189 16.75 -21.52 11.20
N ASP A 190 15.76 -21.51 12.07
CA ASP A 190 15.37 -22.70 12.85
C ASP A 190 14.77 -23.82 11.97
N ALA A 191 14.02 -23.47 10.93
CA ALA A 191 13.46 -24.47 10.01
C ALA A 191 14.54 -25.16 9.15
N ASN A 192 15.65 -24.48 8.84
CA ASN A 192 16.78 -25.08 8.12
C ASN A 192 17.71 -25.87 9.06
N ALA A 193 17.87 -25.44 10.31
CA ALA A 193 18.66 -26.18 11.31
C ALA A 193 18.05 -27.55 11.66
N ALA A 194 16.73 -27.69 11.54
CA ALA A 194 16.04 -28.95 11.75
C ALA A 194 16.15 -29.96 10.60
N HIS A 195 16.69 -29.55 9.44
CA HIS A 195 16.88 -30.45 8.27
C HIS A 195 18.31 -30.92 8.08
N ASP A 196 19.28 -30.34 8.79
CA ASP A 196 20.71 -30.72 8.73
C ASP A 196 21.13 -31.61 9.94
N GLY A 197 20.22 -32.15 10.69
CA GLY A 197 20.37 -33.13 11.78
C GLY A 197 19.63 -34.42 11.42
#